data_43c31d566aa9abe7857a38fcdc22ddb0
#
_entry.id   43c31d566aa9abe7857a38fcdc22ddb0
#
_cell.length_a   1.000
_cell.length_b   1.000
_cell.length_c   1.000
_cell.angle_alpha   90.00
_cell.angle_beta   90.00
_cell.angle_gamma   90.00
#
_symmetry.space_group_name_H-M   'P 1'
#
loop_
_entity.id
_entity.type
_entity.pdbx_description
1 polymer ?
#
loop_
_entity_poly.entity_id
_entity_poly.type
_entity_poly.pdbx_seq_one_letter_code
_entity_poly.pdbx_strand_id
1 'polypeptide(L)'
;VIPDYQDRVVARVLSTPEAVSECAMLGFSGKNLICMQGPFTEDLNVAMLRQAQASWMVTKESGKAGGFLEKLRAAKKAGAKLVVIKRPGERSEEIAEDQKEENLYAICDEGQIRSLLGKRLGICPKRQLYLVGIGMGNEKNRTVEAEQICQSADLLIGARRMVDSVKRPGQDVFVEYRSQEIRDYIDAHPEYDNIVIVLSGDVGFYSGARKLLEVLCQDSADLRVQRKNGSEKSEEERDSSAQNNTEIEIQCGISSVVYFMSQIGLSWDDAKIVSAHGRGCNLISHICYAEKVFSILGTSDGVAVLAEKLVKYGMGDVLLYVGENLSYENEKIFVKPASELTEYKGDPLS
;
A
#
# COMPACT_ATOMS: atom_id res chain seq x y z
N VAL A 1 -11.01 -4.27 11.27
CA VAL A 1 -10.82 -5.70 11.51
C VAL A 1 -12.15 -6.39 11.86
N ILE A 2 -12.88 -5.92 12.85
CA ILE A 2 -14.23 -6.40 13.15
C ILE A 2 -15.18 -5.24 12.84
N PRO A 3 -16.05 -5.33 11.81
CA PRO A 3 -17.04 -4.31 11.53
C PRO A 3 -17.95 -4.13 12.74
N ASP A 4 -18.34 -2.90 13.01
CA ASP A 4 -19.21 -2.54 14.13
C ASP A 4 -18.68 -3.08 15.47
N TYR A 5 -17.34 -3.10 15.62
CA TYR A 5 -16.70 -3.65 16.83
C TYR A 5 -17.16 -2.96 18.12
N GLN A 6 -17.52 -1.70 18.03
CA GLN A 6 -18.03 -0.92 19.16
C GLN A 6 -19.31 -1.53 19.77
N ASP A 7 -20.13 -2.19 18.94
CA ASP A 7 -21.35 -2.86 19.37
C ASP A 7 -21.17 -4.36 19.62
N ARG A 8 -20.21 -4.98 18.95
CA ARG A 8 -20.03 -6.44 18.92
C ARG A 8 -18.92 -6.97 19.84
N VAL A 9 -17.99 -6.11 20.25
CA VAL A 9 -16.86 -6.49 21.10
C VAL A 9 -17.01 -5.91 22.48
N VAL A 10 -16.78 -6.74 23.50
CA VAL A 10 -16.64 -6.29 24.89
C VAL A 10 -15.17 -6.29 25.23
N ALA A 11 -14.60 -5.11 25.44
CA ALA A 11 -13.22 -4.94 25.88
C ALA A 11 -13.15 -5.06 27.41
N ARG A 12 -12.32 -5.99 27.90
CA ARG A 12 -11.99 -6.11 29.32
C ARG A 12 -10.53 -5.73 29.54
N VAL A 13 -10.33 -4.61 30.19
CA VAL A 13 -9.02 -3.97 30.38
C VAL A 13 -8.73 -3.68 31.84
N LEU A 14 -7.48 -3.35 32.13
CA LEU A 14 -7.08 -2.89 33.47
C LEU A 14 -7.80 -1.60 33.82
N SER A 15 -8.09 -1.42 35.12
CA SER A 15 -8.72 -0.19 35.64
C SER A 15 -7.72 0.94 35.83
N THR A 16 -6.79 1.13 34.86
CA THR A 16 -5.86 2.27 34.86
C THR A 16 -6.37 3.39 33.97
N PRO A 17 -6.09 4.67 34.28
CA PRO A 17 -6.56 5.79 33.48
C PRO A 17 -6.13 5.69 32.01
N GLU A 18 -4.91 5.21 31.75
CA GLU A 18 -4.35 5.05 30.42
C GLU A 18 -5.16 4.04 29.59
N ALA A 19 -5.38 2.84 30.15
CA ALA A 19 -6.12 1.78 29.46
C ALA A 19 -7.58 2.17 29.19
N VAL A 20 -8.21 2.89 30.12
CA VAL A 20 -9.57 3.41 29.95
C VAL A 20 -9.61 4.48 28.88
N SER A 21 -8.63 5.40 28.87
CA SER A 21 -8.54 6.47 27.88
C SER A 21 -8.32 5.92 26.45
N GLU A 22 -7.44 4.94 26.29
CA GLU A 22 -7.22 4.27 25.00
C GLU A 22 -8.49 3.60 24.50
N CYS A 23 -9.20 2.87 25.35
CA CYS A 23 -10.47 2.26 24.97
C CYS A 23 -11.54 3.30 24.59
N ALA A 24 -11.59 4.42 25.30
CA ALA A 24 -12.52 5.50 24.99
C ALA A 24 -12.21 6.16 23.65
N MET A 25 -10.93 6.37 23.32
CA MET A 25 -10.50 6.87 21.99
C MET A 25 -10.85 5.90 20.87
N LEU A 26 -10.84 4.60 21.13
CA LEU A 26 -11.29 3.56 20.21
C LEU A 26 -12.81 3.42 20.16
N GLY A 27 -13.57 4.24 20.90
CA GLY A 27 -15.02 4.25 20.89
C GLY A 27 -15.70 3.19 21.78
N PHE A 28 -14.95 2.47 22.63
CA PHE A 28 -15.54 1.57 23.62
C PHE A 28 -16.17 2.35 24.78
N SER A 29 -17.42 2.07 25.11
CA SER A 29 -18.12 2.72 26.22
C SER A 29 -19.24 1.84 26.79
N GLY A 30 -19.77 2.22 27.95
CA GLY A 30 -20.94 1.58 28.55
C GLY A 30 -20.76 0.08 28.76
N LYS A 31 -21.71 -0.71 28.27
CA LYS A 31 -21.73 -2.18 28.41
C LYS A 31 -20.59 -2.90 27.69
N ASN A 32 -19.96 -2.22 26.73
CA ASN A 32 -18.90 -2.80 25.88
C ASN A 32 -17.49 -2.53 26.45
N LEU A 33 -17.39 -1.87 27.62
CA LEU A 33 -16.11 -1.63 28.32
C LEU A 33 -16.19 -2.12 29.76
N ILE A 34 -15.35 -3.07 30.13
CA ILE A 34 -15.22 -3.60 31.48
C ILE A 34 -13.81 -3.30 32.01
N CYS A 35 -13.71 -2.43 33.04
CA CYS A 35 -12.44 -2.04 33.65
C CYS A 35 -12.28 -2.77 34.99
N MET A 36 -11.44 -3.81 35.00
CA MET A 36 -11.25 -4.65 36.20
C MET A 36 -9.81 -5.15 36.26
N GLN A 37 -9.33 -5.38 37.50
CA GLN A 37 -8.01 -5.95 37.76
C GLN A 37 -8.14 -7.41 38.17
N GLY A 38 -7.45 -8.29 37.43
CA GLY A 38 -7.38 -9.73 37.73
C GLY A 38 -6.35 -10.09 38.83
N PRO A 39 -6.17 -11.38 39.10
CA PRO A 39 -6.71 -12.54 38.41
C PRO A 39 -8.19 -12.81 38.74
N PHE A 40 -8.91 -13.45 37.81
CA PHE A 40 -10.33 -13.74 37.93
C PHE A 40 -10.57 -15.24 38.08
N THR A 41 -11.56 -15.63 38.89
CA THR A 41 -11.98 -17.01 39.02
C THR A 41 -12.63 -17.54 37.73
N GLU A 42 -12.67 -18.85 37.57
CA GLU A 42 -13.36 -19.51 36.45
C GLU A 42 -14.83 -19.09 36.39
N ASP A 43 -15.55 -19.10 37.54
CA ASP A 43 -16.97 -18.78 37.59
C ASP A 43 -17.27 -17.35 37.18
N LEU A 44 -16.43 -16.38 37.57
CA LEU A 44 -16.58 -14.99 37.14
C LEU A 44 -16.36 -14.84 35.62
N ASN A 45 -15.35 -15.52 35.06
CA ASN A 45 -15.12 -15.53 33.62
C ASN A 45 -16.32 -16.17 32.88
N VAL A 46 -16.90 -17.27 33.38
CA VAL A 46 -18.11 -17.89 32.81
C VAL A 46 -19.29 -16.93 32.84
N ALA A 47 -19.52 -16.28 33.97
CA ALA A 47 -20.62 -15.34 34.12
C ALA A 47 -20.53 -14.16 33.12
N MET A 48 -19.33 -13.57 32.97
CA MET A 48 -19.07 -12.50 32.01
C MET A 48 -19.30 -12.94 30.57
N LEU A 49 -18.77 -14.11 30.18
CA LEU A 49 -18.94 -14.65 28.83
C LEU A 49 -20.41 -14.89 28.49
N ARG A 50 -21.18 -15.41 29.44
CA ARG A 50 -22.62 -15.66 29.28
C ARG A 50 -23.43 -14.35 29.24
N GLN A 51 -23.10 -13.39 30.10
CA GLN A 51 -23.77 -12.08 30.10
C GLN A 51 -23.52 -11.32 28.79
N ALA A 52 -22.29 -11.39 28.26
CA ALA A 52 -21.93 -10.80 26.98
C ALA A 52 -22.45 -11.62 25.77
N GLN A 53 -23.01 -12.81 25.97
CA GLN A 53 -23.36 -13.77 24.92
C GLN A 53 -22.18 -14.02 23.97
N ALA A 54 -20.98 -14.09 24.52
CA ALA A 54 -19.74 -14.13 23.75
C ALA A 54 -19.56 -15.48 23.05
N SER A 55 -19.53 -15.47 21.72
CA SER A 55 -19.20 -16.65 20.91
C SER A 55 -17.68 -16.88 20.83
N TRP A 56 -16.89 -15.84 21.07
CA TRP A 56 -15.43 -15.86 21.02
C TRP A 56 -14.83 -15.15 22.23
N MET A 57 -13.70 -15.67 22.70
CA MET A 57 -12.85 -15.02 23.69
C MET A 57 -11.42 -14.91 23.14
N VAL A 58 -10.87 -13.71 23.15
CA VAL A 58 -9.46 -13.48 22.78
C VAL A 58 -8.68 -13.14 24.05
N THR A 59 -7.58 -13.83 24.28
CA THR A 59 -6.71 -13.58 25.44
C THR A 59 -5.24 -13.83 25.08
N LYS A 60 -4.33 -13.11 25.75
CA LYS A 60 -2.91 -13.40 25.66
C LYS A 60 -2.53 -14.56 26.62
N GLU A 61 -1.50 -15.28 26.27
CA GLU A 61 -0.88 -16.29 27.12
C GLU A 61 -0.20 -15.61 28.32
N SER A 62 -0.82 -15.66 29.48
CA SER A 62 -0.38 -14.91 30.68
C SER A 62 0.20 -15.80 31.77
N GLY A 63 0.43 -17.10 31.50
CA GLY A 63 0.92 -18.05 32.49
C GLY A 63 -0.01 -18.28 33.69
N LYS A 64 0.45 -19.00 34.71
CA LYS A 64 -0.34 -19.31 35.92
C LYS A 64 -0.76 -18.06 36.68
N ALA A 65 0.13 -17.07 36.79
CA ALA A 65 -0.14 -15.81 37.53
C ALA A 65 -1.22 -14.93 36.85
N GLY A 66 -1.45 -15.10 35.55
CA GLY A 66 -2.45 -14.32 34.79
C GLY A 66 -3.80 -14.98 34.62
N GLY A 67 -4.06 -16.11 35.29
CA GLY A 67 -5.34 -16.81 35.26
C GLY A 67 -5.66 -17.42 33.89
N PHE A 68 -4.67 -17.92 33.16
CA PHE A 68 -4.87 -18.48 31.82
C PHE A 68 -5.76 -19.75 31.84
N LEU A 69 -5.50 -20.66 32.81
CA LEU A 69 -6.27 -21.91 32.95
C LEU A 69 -7.74 -21.64 33.31
N GLU A 70 -7.99 -20.66 34.14
CA GLU A 70 -9.36 -20.24 34.52
C GLU A 70 -10.11 -19.71 33.30
N LYS A 71 -9.45 -18.95 32.44
CA LYS A 71 -10.03 -18.45 31.18
C LYS A 71 -10.31 -19.56 30.18
N LEU A 72 -9.40 -20.52 30.03
CA LEU A 72 -9.55 -21.69 29.16
C LEU A 72 -10.78 -22.53 29.58
N ARG A 73 -10.86 -22.85 30.87
CA ARG A 73 -12.00 -23.62 31.44
C ARG A 73 -13.32 -22.86 31.33
N ALA A 74 -13.28 -21.55 31.57
CA ALA A 74 -14.44 -20.70 31.44
C ALA A 74 -14.98 -20.61 30.00
N ALA A 75 -14.11 -20.48 29.03
CA ALA A 75 -14.50 -20.48 27.61
C ALA A 75 -15.18 -21.81 27.25
N LYS A 76 -14.62 -22.95 27.66
CA LYS A 76 -15.19 -24.28 27.45
C LYS A 76 -16.56 -24.42 28.11
N LYS A 77 -16.73 -24.02 29.38
CA LYS A 77 -18.01 -24.04 30.09
C LYS A 77 -19.07 -23.11 29.51
N ALA A 78 -18.65 -21.97 28.96
CA ALA A 78 -19.55 -21.02 28.34
C ALA A 78 -19.91 -21.39 26.88
N GLY A 79 -19.22 -22.37 26.27
CA GLY A 79 -19.36 -22.72 24.87
C GLY A 79 -18.73 -21.70 23.90
N ALA A 80 -17.84 -20.84 24.39
CA ALA A 80 -17.12 -19.86 23.60
C ALA A 80 -15.85 -20.44 22.99
N LYS A 81 -15.52 -20.06 21.77
CA LYS A 81 -14.22 -20.38 21.14
C LYS A 81 -13.13 -19.50 21.72
N LEU A 82 -11.94 -20.07 21.95
CA LEU A 82 -10.83 -19.36 22.57
C LEU A 82 -9.71 -19.12 21.58
N VAL A 83 -9.30 -17.87 21.43
CA VAL A 83 -8.12 -17.43 20.69
C VAL A 83 -7.06 -17.00 21.68
N VAL A 84 -5.89 -17.61 21.60
CA VAL A 84 -4.75 -17.35 22.48
C VAL A 84 -3.64 -16.68 21.69
N ILE A 85 -3.30 -15.45 22.06
CA ILE A 85 -2.15 -14.72 21.52
C ILE A 85 -0.90 -15.15 22.27
N LYS A 86 0.02 -15.84 21.60
CA LYS A 86 1.31 -16.26 22.15
C LYS A 86 2.30 -15.09 22.25
N ARG A 87 3.37 -15.30 23.03
CA ARG A 87 4.45 -14.32 23.12
C ARG A 87 5.29 -14.32 21.83
N PRO A 88 5.77 -13.17 21.36
CA PRO A 88 6.70 -13.08 20.24
C PRO A 88 7.99 -13.89 20.54
N GLY A 89 8.43 -14.72 19.59
CA GLY A 89 9.67 -15.50 19.68
C GLY A 89 9.52 -16.94 20.21
N GLU A 90 8.39 -17.32 20.74
CA GLU A 90 8.10 -18.74 20.98
C GLU A 90 7.58 -19.35 19.67
N ARG A 91 8.45 -20.11 18.98
CA ARG A 91 7.99 -20.97 17.86
C ARG A 91 6.85 -21.83 18.37
N SER A 92 5.83 -21.98 17.55
CA SER A 92 4.80 -23.00 17.76
C SER A 92 5.47 -24.37 17.81
N GLU A 93 5.96 -24.77 18.99
CA GLU A 93 5.98 -26.20 19.29
C GLU A 93 4.52 -26.60 19.11
N GLU A 94 4.31 -27.55 18.22
CA GLU A 94 3.02 -28.17 17.95
C GLU A 94 2.32 -28.37 19.28
N ILE A 95 1.16 -27.76 19.45
CA ILE A 95 0.25 -28.18 20.53
C ILE A 95 0.15 -29.68 20.33
N ALA A 96 0.66 -30.46 21.28
CA ALA A 96 0.74 -31.87 21.19
C ALA A 96 -0.57 -32.40 20.60
N GLU A 97 -0.50 -33.32 19.64
CA GLU A 97 -1.65 -33.80 18.85
C GLU A 97 -2.84 -34.21 19.72
N ASP A 98 -2.59 -34.55 21.00
CA ASP A 98 -3.61 -34.85 22.00
C ASP A 98 -4.41 -33.68 22.56
N GLN A 99 -4.09 -32.40 22.16
CA GLN A 99 -4.79 -31.18 22.61
C GLN A 99 -5.47 -30.40 21.48
N LYS A 100 -5.73 -31.01 20.33
CA LYS A 100 -6.60 -30.44 19.28
C LYS A 100 -8.06 -30.42 19.76
N GLU A 101 -8.36 -29.55 20.72
CA GLU A 101 -9.75 -29.21 21.03
C GLU A 101 -10.30 -28.37 19.88
N GLU A 102 -11.46 -28.75 19.33
CA GLU A 102 -12.13 -28.10 18.18
C GLU A 102 -12.35 -26.59 18.32
N ASN A 103 -12.14 -26.04 19.52
CA ASN A 103 -12.47 -24.65 19.89
C ASN A 103 -11.26 -23.85 20.42
N LEU A 104 -10.03 -24.35 20.33
CA LEU A 104 -8.82 -23.67 20.77
C LEU A 104 -7.95 -23.27 19.57
N TYR A 105 -7.62 -22.00 19.47
CA TYR A 105 -6.80 -21.41 18.42
C TYR A 105 -5.58 -20.72 19.04
N ALA A 106 -4.37 -21.19 18.76
CA ALA A 106 -3.14 -20.52 19.16
C ALA A 106 -2.63 -19.65 18.00
N ILE A 107 -2.35 -18.39 18.27
CA ILE A 107 -1.99 -17.38 17.28
C ILE A 107 -0.74 -16.66 17.75
N CYS A 108 0.22 -16.44 16.84
CA CYS A 108 1.50 -15.82 17.16
C CYS A 108 1.57 -14.35 16.76
N ASP A 109 0.72 -13.92 15.82
CA ASP A 109 0.73 -12.55 15.29
C ASP A 109 -0.68 -12.02 14.95
N GLU A 110 -0.75 -10.73 14.67
CA GLU A 110 -2.00 -10.04 14.34
C GLU A 110 -2.61 -10.51 13.01
N GLY A 111 -1.78 -10.84 12.01
CA GLY A 111 -2.24 -11.33 10.72
C GLY A 111 -2.99 -12.65 10.83
N GLN A 112 -2.51 -13.57 11.69
CA GLN A 112 -3.20 -14.83 11.97
C GLN A 112 -4.54 -14.61 12.67
N ILE A 113 -4.65 -13.62 13.58
CA ILE A 113 -5.93 -13.23 14.20
C ILE A 113 -6.89 -12.73 13.11
N ARG A 114 -6.45 -11.83 12.27
CA ARG A 114 -7.25 -11.26 11.19
C ARG A 114 -7.75 -12.34 10.23
N SER A 115 -6.86 -13.22 9.78
CA SER A 115 -7.20 -14.34 8.91
C SER A 115 -8.22 -15.30 9.54
N LEU A 116 -8.01 -15.67 10.81
CA LEU A 116 -8.91 -16.58 11.52
C LEU A 116 -10.30 -15.97 11.72
N LEU A 117 -10.36 -14.75 12.21
CA LEU A 117 -11.64 -14.05 12.46
C LEU A 117 -12.34 -13.75 11.15
N GLY A 118 -11.62 -13.31 10.12
CA GLY A 118 -12.16 -13.06 8.79
C GLY A 118 -12.86 -14.30 8.22
N LYS A 119 -12.16 -15.43 8.17
CA LYS A 119 -12.71 -16.70 7.66
C LYS A 119 -13.91 -17.22 8.45
N ARG A 120 -13.92 -17.01 9.77
CA ARG A 120 -14.94 -17.61 10.65
C ARG A 120 -16.17 -16.72 10.86
N LEU A 121 -15.99 -15.40 10.74
CA LEU A 121 -17.07 -14.43 10.90
C LEU A 121 -17.66 -13.98 9.55
N GLY A 122 -17.10 -14.48 8.44
CA GLY A 122 -17.48 -14.02 7.09
C GLY A 122 -17.12 -12.55 6.84
N ILE A 123 -16.18 -12.03 7.64
CA ILE A 123 -15.71 -10.65 7.54
C ILE A 123 -14.41 -10.70 6.72
N CYS A 124 -14.50 -10.44 5.43
CA CYS A 124 -13.33 -10.12 4.65
C CYS A 124 -12.94 -8.68 4.98
N PRO A 125 -11.79 -8.41 5.64
CA PRO A 125 -11.30 -7.05 5.77
C PRO A 125 -11.17 -6.48 4.37
N LYS A 126 -11.67 -5.26 4.16
CA LYS A 126 -11.42 -4.54 2.91
C LYS A 126 -9.94 -4.22 2.84
N ARG A 127 -9.23 -4.91 1.96
CA ARG A 127 -7.85 -4.55 1.64
C ARG A 127 -7.88 -3.30 0.78
N GLN A 128 -7.12 -2.30 1.17
CA GLN A 128 -6.90 -1.11 0.40
C GLN A 128 -5.57 -1.24 -0.36
N LEU A 129 -5.64 -1.12 -1.67
CA LEU A 129 -4.48 -1.16 -2.54
C LEU A 129 -4.36 0.19 -3.24
N TYR A 130 -3.30 0.93 -2.95
CA TYR A 130 -3.05 2.22 -3.54
C TYR A 130 -1.96 2.14 -4.61
N LEU A 131 -2.24 2.71 -5.79
CA LEU A 131 -1.21 3.02 -6.77
C LEU A 131 -0.91 4.51 -6.68
N VAL A 132 0.27 4.87 -6.19
CA VAL A 132 0.60 6.25 -5.85
C VAL A 132 1.75 6.77 -6.71
N GLY A 133 1.49 7.82 -7.47
CA GLY A 133 2.51 8.62 -8.12
C GLY A 133 3.20 9.52 -7.09
N ILE A 134 4.49 9.30 -6.85
CA ILE A 134 5.24 10.04 -5.82
C ILE A 134 6.10 11.18 -6.38
N GLY A 135 5.86 11.57 -7.62
CA GLY A 135 6.74 12.52 -8.32
C GLY A 135 8.08 11.88 -8.67
N MET A 136 9.11 12.69 -8.85
CA MET A 136 10.43 12.22 -9.28
C MET A 136 11.35 11.81 -8.13
N GLY A 137 10.85 11.79 -6.89
CA GLY A 137 11.56 11.32 -5.71
C GLY A 137 11.90 12.38 -4.67
N ASN A 138 11.79 13.67 -4.98
CA ASN A 138 11.96 14.74 -4.00
C ASN A 138 10.67 14.96 -3.21
N GLU A 139 10.76 15.03 -1.90
CA GLU A 139 9.64 15.26 -0.98
C GLU A 139 8.89 16.56 -1.29
N LYS A 140 9.58 17.64 -1.70
CA LYS A 140 8.97 18.93 -2.03
C LYS A 140 8.00 18.87 -3.23
N ASN A 141 8.18 17.88 -4.11
CA ASN A 141 7.35 17.70 -5.31
C ASN A 141 6.34 16.56 -5.15
N ARG A 142 6.16 16.04 -3.93
CA ARG A 142 5.13 15.07 -3.60
C ARG A 142 3.85 15.78 -3.20
N THR A 143 2.71 15.25 -3.63
CA THR A 143 1.43 15.77 -3.16
C THR A 143 1.22 15.43 -1.68
N VAL A 144 0.50 16.27 -0.95
CA VAL A 144 0.20 16.03 0.47
C VAL A 144 -0.57 14.70 0.64
N GLU A 145 -1.48 14.40 -0.25
CA GLU A 145 -2.27 13.17 -0.23
C GLU A 145 -1.41 11.93 -0.47
N ALA A 146 -0.49 11.98 -1.46
CA ALA A 146 0.45 10.89 -1.70
C ALA A 146 1.36 10.62 -0.47
N GLU A 147 1.82 11.67 0.19
CA GLU A 147 2.59 11.56 1.42
C GLU A 147 1.79 10.88 2.54
N GLN A 148 0.55 11.31 2.77
CA GLN A 148 -0.33 10.73 3.79
C GLN A 148 -0.63 9.24 3.53
N ILE A 149 -0.91 8.88 2.27
CA ILE A 149 -1.15 7.49 1.87
C ILE A 149 0.11 6.65 2.13
N CYS A 150 1.29 7.13 1.71
CA CYS A 150 2.55 6.41 1.95
C CYS A 150 2.84 6.23 3.45
N GLN A 151 2.51 7.22 4.28
CA GLN A 151 2.70 7.13 5.73
C GLN A 151 1.78 6.12 6.41
N SER A 152 0.58 5.90 5.88
CA SER A 152 -0.41 4.98 6.42
C SER A 152 -0.22 3.52 5.96
N ALA A 153 0.75 3.25 5.08
CA ALA A 153 0.96 1.92 4.52
C ALA A 153 1.48 0.91 5.56
N ASP A 154 0.90 -0.29 5.57
CA ASP A 154 1.45 -1.46 6.25
C ASP A 154 2.60 -2.05 5.43
N LEU A 155 2.44 -2.05 4.09
CA LEU A 155 3.41 -2.55 3.12
C LEU A 155 3.63 -1.53 2.02
N LEU A 156 4.90 -1.17 1.78
CA LEU A 156 5.33 -0.36 0.64
C LEU A 156 5.95 -1.25 -0.43
N ILE A 157 5.48 -1.12 -1.68
CA ILE A 157 5.99 -1.85 -2.84
C ILE A 157 6.48 -0.87 -3.90
N GLY A 158 7.60 -1.16 -4.54
CA GLY A 158 8.09 -0.35 -5.66
C GLY A 158 9.58 -0.53 -5.92
N ALA A 159 10.09 0.19 -6.92
CA ALA A 159 11.53 0.24 -7.17
C ALA A 159 12.30 0.81 -5.96
N ARG A 160 13.49 0.28 -5.69
CA ARG A 160 14.33 0.65 -4.53
C ARG A 160 14.35 2.15 -4.27
N ARG A 161 14.69 2.94 -5.29
CA ARG A 161 14.77 4.39 -5.18
C ARG A 161 13.46 5.04 -4.75
N MET A 162 12.31 4.54 -5.24
CA MET A 162 10.99 5.09 -4.93
C MET A 162 10.61 4.78 -3.48
N VAL A 163 10.77 3.53 -3.09
CA VAL A 163 10.48 3.10 -1.72
C VAL A 163 11.37 3.83 -0.72
N ASP A 164 12.68 3.91 -0.99
CA ASP A 164 13.64 4.59 -0.10
C ASP A 164 13.32 6.08 0.11
N SER A 165 12.64 6.73 -0.85
CA SER A 165 12.24 8.15 -0.73
C SER A 165 11.00 8.40 0.12
N VAL A 166 10.21 7.35 0.43
CA VAL A 166 8.92 7.49 1.15
C VAL A 166 8.83 6.67 2.42
N LYS A 167 9.64 5.61 2.57
CA LYS A 167 9.55 4.67 3.70
C LYS A 167 9.75 5.35 5.05
N ARG A 168 9.03 4.88 6.04
CA ARG A 168 9.15 5.28 7.45
C ARG A 168 9.64 4.10 8.30
N PRO A 169 10.24 4.36 9.47
CA PRO A 169 10.61 3.29 10.40
C PRO A 169 9.39 2.46 10.80
N GLY A 170 9.53 1.13 10.73
CA GLY A 170 8.47 0.20 11.12
C GLY A 170 7.51 -0.21 10.01
N GLN A 171 7.67 0.31 8.78
CA GLN A 171 6.92 -0.16 7.61
C GLN A 171 7.62 -1.32 6.94
N ASP A 172 6.86 -2.33 6.53
CA ASP A 172 7.35 -3.42 5.70
C ASP A 172 7.53 -2.96 4.25
N VAL A 173 8.55 -3.52 3.59
CA VAL A 173 8.97 -3.10 2.26
C VAL A 173 9.22 -4.29 1.35
N PHE A 174 8.59 -4.30 0.18
CA PHE A 174 8.90 -5.22 -0.90
C PHE A 174 9.43 -4.47 -2.11
N VAL A 175 10.74 -4.63 -2.38
CA VAL A 175 11.39 -3.95 -3.50
C VAL A 175 11.21 -4.75 -4.77
N GLU A 176 10.22 -4.36 -5.57
CA GLU A 176 9.90 -5.01 -6.84
C GLU A 176 9.17 -4.03 -7.78
N TYR A 177 9.33 -4.20 -9.10
CA TYR A 177 8.67 -3.41 -10.15
C TYR A 177 7.97 -4.28 -11.20
N ARG A 178 8.19 -5.60 -11.19
CA ARG A 178 7.54 -6.54 -12.09
C ARG A 178 6.13 -6.83 -11.62
N SER A 179 5.16 -6.58 -12.50
CA SER A 179 3.73 -6.63 -12.14
C SER A 179 3.28 -7.99 -11.61
N GLN A 180 3.78 -9.10 -12.20
CA GLN A 180 3.40 -10.45 -11.76
C GLN A 180 3.95 -10.77 -10.38
N GLU A 181 5.22 -10.49 -10.13
CA GLU A 181 5.88 -10.72 -8.83
C GLU A 181 5.20 -9.91 -7.71
N ILE A 182 4.77 -8.68 -8.03
CA ILE A 182 4.00 -7.84 -7.09
C ILE A 182 2.67 -8.52 -6.76
N ARG A 183 1.94 -9.01 -7.77
CA ARG A 183 0.67 -9.72 -7.58
C ARG A 183 0.86 -10.95 -6.71
N ASP A 184 1.81 -11.81 -7.07
CA ASP A 184 2.09 -13.07 -6.36
C ASP A 184 2.47 -12.81 -4.90
N TYR A 185 3.25 -11.75 -4.65
CA TYR A 185 3.60 -11.35 -3.29
C TYR A 185 2.38 -10.88 -2.49
N ILE A 186 1.54 -10.03 -3.07
CA ILE A 186 0.31 -9.54 -2.42
C ILE A 186 -0.63 -10.70 -2.07
N ASP A 187 -0.77 -11.68 -2.97
CA ASP A 187 -1.64 -12.83 -2.77
C ASP A 187 -1.09 -13.79 -1.69
N ALA A 188 0.24 -13.90 -1.57
CA ALA A 188 0.91 -14.71 -0.56
C ALA A 188 0.88 -14.07 0.85
N HIS A 189 0.62 -12.76 0.97
CA HIS A 189 0.67 -12.01 2.23
C HIS A 189 -0.67 -11.37 2.56
N PRO A 190 -1.66 -12.17 3.02
CA PRO A 190 -3.00 -11.67 3.35
C PRO A 190 -3.05 -10.84 4.64
N GLU A 191 -1.96 -10.74 5.38
CA GLU A 191 -1.85 -9.99 6.63
C GLU A 191 -1.87 -8.47 6.45
N TYR A 192 -1.48 -7.96 5.26
CA TYR A 192 -1.47 -6.52 4.99
C TYR A 192 -2.84 -6.03 4.55
N ASP A 193 -3.37 -5.04 5.23
CA ASP A 193 -4.64 -4.39 4.89
C ASP A 193 -4.43 -3.16 3.99
N ASN A 194 -3.34 -2.41 4.22
CA ASN A 194 -3.06 -1.14 3.58
C ASN A 194 -1.77 -1.24 2.76
N ILE A 195 -1.90 -1.57 1.49
CA ILE A 195 -0.78 -1.82 0.59
C ILE A 195 -0.62 -0.62 -0.34
N VAL A 196 0.57 -0.05 -0.38
CA VAL A 196 0.87 1.10 -1.25
C VAL A 196 1.95 0.74 -2.25
N ILE A 197 1.61 0.81 -3.54
CA ILE A 197 2.55 0.63 -4.64
C ILE A 197 2.97 2.00 -5.14
N VAL A 198 4.24 2.35 -4.93
CA VAL A 198 4.80 3.64 -5.30
C VAL A 198 5.39 3.61 -6.70
N LEU A 199 5.03 4.60 -7.50
CA LEU A 199 5.41 4.76 -8.89
C LEU A 199 6.11 6.11 -9.10
N SER A 200 7.09 6.15 -10.00
CA SER A 200 7.79 7.38 -10.34
C SER A 200 6.89 8.32 -11.14
N GLY A 201 6.94 9.60 -10.85
CA GLY A 201 6.18 10.63 -11.53
C GLY A 201 4.68 10.56 -11.24
N ASP A 202 3.89 10.56 -12.29
CA ASP A 202 2.44 10.36 -12.27
C ASP A 202 2.07 8.95 -12.72
N VAL A 203 1.03 8.40 -12.13
CA VAL A 203 0.54 7.04 -12.42
C VAL A 203 0.18 6.87 -13.90
N GLY A 204 -0.37 7.90 -14.54
CA GLY A 204 -0.75 7.89 -15.95
C GLY A 204 0.39 8.15 -16.94
N PHE A 205 1.60 8.50 -16.47
CA PHE A 205 2.69 8.96 -17.29
C PHE A 205 3.87 7.99 -17.35
N TYR A 206 3.84 7.02 -18.25
CA TYR A 206 4.90 6.01 -18.48
C TYR A 206 5.38 5.27 -17.22
N SER A 207 4.57 5.16 -16.20
CA SER A 207 4.93 4.61 -14.88
C SER A 207 4.87 3.08 -14.79
N GLY A 208 4.35 2.40 -15.80
CA GLY A 208 4.08 0.96 -15.74
C GLY A 208 2.76 0.59 -15.04
N ALA A 209 2.03 1.55 -14.49
CA ALA A 209 0.77 1.33 -13.79
C ALA A 209 -0.28 0.59 -14.62
N ARG A 210 -0.36 0.87 -15.93
CA ARG A 210 -1.31 0.20 -16.82
C ARG A 210 -1.13 -1.32 -16.81
N LYS A 211 0.12 -1.79 -16.99
CA LYS A 211 0.42 -3.22 -16.97
C LYS A 211 0.16 -3.84 -15.60
N LEU A 212 0.47 -3.10 -14.53
CA LEU A 212 0.21 -3.53 -13.18
C LEU A 212 -1.28 -3.67 -12.91
N LEU A 213 -2.10 -2.70 -13.30
CA LEU A 213 -3.56 -2.78 -13.20
C LEU A 213 -4.14 -3.95 -14.01
N GLU A 214 -3.64 -4.17 -15.24
CA GLU A 214 -4.05 -5.32 -16.05
C GLU A 214 -3.80 -6.63 -15.30
N VAL A 215 -2.63 -6.81 -14.67
CA VAL A 215 -2.29 -8.01 -13.90
C VAL A 215 -3.10 -8.12 -12.61
N LEU A 216 -3.27 -7.03 -11.87
CA LEU A 216 -4.04 -7.03 -10.63
C LEU A 216 -5.53 -7.32 -10.86
N CYS A 217 -6.08 -6.92 -12.01
CA CYS A 217 -7.50 -7.09 -12.35
C CYS A 217 -7.81 -8.37 -13.15
N GLN A 218 -6.82 -9.17 -13.59
CA GLN A 218 -7.03 -10.30 -14.49
C GLN A 218 -7.92 -11.42 -13.94
N ASP A 219 -7.92 -11.68 -12.63
CA ASP A 219 -8.66 -12.79 -12.02
C ASP A 219 -9.82 -12.34 -11.14
N SER A 220 -10.13 -11.06 -11.13
CA SER A 220 -11.07 -10.49 -10.17
C SER A 220 -12.23 -9.81 -10.88
N ALA A 221 -13.33 -10.54 -11.03
CA ALA A 221 -14.63 -9.90 -11.26
C ALA A 221 -15.00 -8.90 -10.13
N ASP A 222 -14.23 -8.93 -9.03
CA ASP A 222 -14.49 -8.20 -7.78
C ASP A 222 -13.54 -7.04 -7.51
N LEU A 223 -12.48 -6.81 -8.32
CA LEU A 223 -11.60 -5.64 -8.17
C LEU A 223 -12.29 -4.39 -8.75
N ARG A 224 -12.84 -3.58 -7.90
CA ARG A 224 -13.43 -2.28 -8.28
C ARG A 224 -12.37 -1.19 -8.16
N VAL A 225 -11.93 -0.66 -9.30
CA VAL A 225 -11.23 0.62 -9.33
C VAL A 225 -12.24 1.69 -8.93
N GLN A 226 -12.16 2.21 -7.73
CA GLN A 226 -12.98 3.35 -7.31
C GLN A 226 -12.53 4.58 -8.10
N ARG A 227 -13.36 4.97 -9.06
CA ARG A 227 -13.30 6.34 -9.57
C ARG A 227 -14.03 7.22 -8.57
N LYS A 228 -13.41 8.30 -8.11
CA LYS A 228 -14.00 9.32 -7.21
C LYS A 228 -15.18 10.07 -7.86
N ASN A 229 -16.04 9.39 -8.63
CA ASN A 229 -17.24 9.98 -9.19
C ASN A 229 -18.44 9.38 -8.46
N GLY A 230 -19.03 10.22 -7.61
CA GLY A 230 -20.22 9.89 -6.83
C GLY A 230 -21.36 9.40 -7.72
N SER A 231 -21.58 8.10 -7.65
CA SER A 231 -22.88 7.49 -7.89
C SER A 231 -23.07 6.47 -6.77
N GLU A 232 -23.90 6.85 -5.81
CA GLU A 232 -24.45 5.94 -4.82
C GLU A 232 -25.17 4.81 -5.57
N LYS A 233 -24.65 3.58 -5.44
CA LYS A 233 -25.36 2.38 -5.91
C LYS A 233 -26.24 1.86 -4.79
N SER A 234 -27.47 1.51 -5.15
CA SER A 234 -28.51 0.96 -4.30
C SER A 234 -28.04 -0.29 -3.53
N GLU A 235 -28.53 -0.44 -2.31
CA GLU A 235 -28.20 -1.52 -1.36
C GLU A 235 -28.51 -2.94 -1.86
N GLU A 236 -29.27 -3.10 -2.94
CA GLU A 236 -29.70 -4.40 -3.47
C GLU A 236 -28.65 -5.16 -4.28
N GLU A 237 -27.50 -4.54 -4.66
CA GLU A 237 -26.41 -5.23 -5.38
C GLU A 237 -25.29 -5.76 -4.45
N ARG A 238 -25.50 -5.78 -3.14
CA ARG A 238 -24.48 -6.15 -2.13
C ARG A 238 -24.44 -7.62 -1.77
N ASP A 239 -25.33 -8.45 -2.31
CA ASP A 239 -25.42 -9.86 -1.93
C ASP A 239 -24.98 -10.79 -3.06
N SER A 240 -23.93 -11.53 -2.78
CA SER A 240 -23.34 -12.68 -3.48
C SER A 240 -21.97 -12.44 -4.14
N SER A 241 -20.91 -12.58 -3.36
CA SER A 241 -19.64 -13.29 -3.64
C SER A 241 -18.53 -12.82 -2.69
N ALA A 242 -18.48 -13.43 -1.52
CA ALA A 242 -17.46 -13.16 -0.49
C ALA A 242 -16.14 -13.87 -0.79
N GLN A 243 -15.38 -13.40 -1.78
CA GLN A 243 -13.98 -13.86 -1.97
C GLN A 243 -13.15 -12.78 -2.67
N ASN A 244 -12.42 -11.96 -1.95
CA ASN A 244 -11.49 -10.90 -2.34
C ASN A 244 -12.09 -9.50 -2.49
N ASN A 245 -12.36 -8.85 -1.37
CA ASN A 245 -12.82 -7.46 -1.34
C ASN A 245 -11.62 -6.50 -1.31
N THR A 246 -10.77 -6.52 -2.36
CA THR A 246 -9.65 -5.60 -2.51
C THR A 246 -10.09 -4.39 -3.32
N GLU A 247 -10.01 -3.22 -2.72
CA GLU A 247 -10.35 -1.95 -3.34
C GLU A 247 -9.08 -1.28 -3.85
N ILE A 248 -9.03 -0.89 -5.13
CA ILE A 248 -7.88 -0.21 -5.73
C ILE A 248 -8.17 1.27 -5.87
N GLU A 249 -7.33 2.09 -5.25
CA GLU A 249 -7.36 3.54 -5.39
C GLU A 249 -6.10 4.04 -6.12
N ILE A 250 -6.29 5.03 -7.01
CA ILE A 250 -5.20 5.61 -7.79
C ILE A 250 -5.00 7.06 -7.35
N GLN A 251 -3.78 7.37 -6.90
CA GLN A 251 -3.37 8.71 -6.52
C GLN A 251 -2.37 9.27 -7.52
N CYS A 252 -2.69 10.43 -8.09
CA CYS A 252 -1.82 11.10 -9.05
C CYS A 252 -0.55 11.68 -8.38
N GLY A 253 0.48 11.86 -9.20
CA GLY A 253 1.71 12.55 -8.82
C GLY A 253 2.12 13.58 -9.87
N ILE A 254 3.17 14.34 -9.59
CA ILE A 254 3.72 15.31 -10.55
C ILE A 254 4.62 14.56 -11.53
N SER A 255 4.25 14.55 -12.82
CA SER A 255 5.05 13.91 -13.86
C SER A 255 6.28 14.75 -14.25
N SER A 256 7.29 14.08 -14.81
CA SER A 256 8.51 14.76 -15.28
C SER A 256 8.21 15.83 -16.35
N VAL A 257 7.23 15.60 -17.22
CA VAL A 257 6.87 16.61 -18.25
C VAL A 257 6.33 17.88 -17.60
N VAL A 258 5.43 17.76 -16.63
CA VAL A 258 4.86 18.92 -15.93
C VAL A 258 5.94 19.69 -15.18
N TYR A 259 6.77 18.98 -14.43
CA TYR A 259 7.87 19.59 -13.69
C TYR A 259 8.89 20.26 -14.63
N PHE A 260 9.41 19.54 -15.60
CA PHE A 260 10.45 20.04 -16.51
C PHE A 260 9.98 21.26 -17.28
N MET A 261 8.79 21.20 -17.88
CA MET A 261 8.25 22.32 -18.66
C MET A 261 8.01 23.56 -17.79
N SER A 262 7.61 23.38 -16.52
CA SER A 262 7.49 24.51 -15.59
C SER A 262 8.83 25.16 -15.27
N GLN A 263 9.92 24.35 -15.13
CA GLN A 263 11.26 24.88 -14.86
C GLN A 263 11.82 25.71 -16.03
N ILE A 264 11.50 25.34 -17.27
CA ILE A 264 11.94 26.08 -18.47
C ILE A 264 10.94 27.16 -18.93
N GLY A 265 9.83 27.34 -18.21
CA GLY A 265 8.82 28.36 -18.50
C GLY A 265 8.04 28.13 -19.80
N LEU A 266 7.89 26.88 -20.24
CA LEU A 266 7.14 26.50 -21.43
C LEU A 266 5.84 25.76 -21.08
N SER A 267 4.82 25.97 -21.89
CA SER A 267 3.58 25.20 -21.84
C SER A 267 3.80 23.79 -22.37
N TRP A 268 3.14 22.79 -21.76
CA TRP A 268 3.22 21.39 -22.19
C TRP A 268 1.95 20.88 -22.88
N ASP A 269 0.87 21.65 -22.87
CA ASP A 269 -0.44 21.27 -23.42
C ASP A 269 -0.42 21.11 -24.94
N ASP A 270 0.44 21.84 -25.63
CA ASP A 270 0.67 21.76 -27.09
C ASP A 270 1.90 20.91 -27.47
N ALA A 271 2.59 20.30 -26.49
CA ALA A 271 3.76 19.49 -26.74
C ALA A 271 3.38 18.08 -27.20
N LYS A 272 4.05 17.57 -28.23
CA LYS A 272 3.99 16.15 -28.57
C LYS A 272 4.80 15.34 -27.56
N ILE A 273 4.12 14.56 -26.73
CA ILE A 273 4.74 13.74 -25.71
C ILE A 273 5.02 12.34 -26.26
N VAL A 274 6.25 11.88 -26.16
CA VAL A 274 6.71 10.57 -26.59
C VAL A 274 7.68 9.97 -25.57
N SER A 275 7.91 8.66 -25.63
CA SER A 275 8.91 8.00 -24.80
C SER A 275 9.84 7.18 -25.69
N ALA A 276 11.13 7.44 -25.61
CA ALA A 276 12.19 6.64 -26.22
C ALA A 276 12.78 5.64 -25.21
N HIS A 277 12.31 5.62 -23.96
CA HIS A 277 12.76 4.70 -22.93
C HIS A 277 12.25 3.27 -23.21
N GLY A 278 13.15 2.37 -23.56
CA GLY A 278 12.83 0.94 -23.77
C GLY A 278 11.91 0.63 -24.97
N ARG A 279 11.66 1.60 -25.85
CA ARG A 279 10.83 1.46 -27.05
C ARG A 279 11.48 2.09 -28.27
N GLY A 280 11.35 1.46 -29.42
CA GLY A 280 11.72 2.09 -30.69
C GLY A 280 10.79 3.26 -31.00
N CYS A 281 11.31 4.48 -30.93
CA CYS A 281 10.58 5.69 -31.26
C CYS A 281 11.35 6.49 -32.34
N ASN A 282 10.66 6.91 -33.41
CA ASN A 282 11.26 7.78 -34.41
C ASN A 282 11.08 9.25 -33.99
N LEU A 283 11.93 9.70 -33.06
CA LEU A 283 11.90 11.09 -32.55
C LEU A 283 12.08 12.12 -33.69
N ILE A 284 12.89 11.84 -34.69
CA ILE A 284 13.11 12.75 -35.83
C ILE A 284 11.80 13.06 -36.53
N SER A 285 10.98 12.05 -36.81
CA SER A 285 9.67 12.26 -37.43
C SER A 285 8.78 13.20 -36.56
N HIS A 286 8.76 12.99 -35.24
CA HIS A 286 7.96 13.85 -34.37
C HIS A 286 8.48 15.30 -34.35
N ILE A 287 9.80 15.49 -34.35
CA ILE A 287 10.42 16.83 -34.37
C ILE A 287 10.15 17.56 -35.68
N CYS A 288 10.04 16.84 -36.80
CA CYS A 288 9.70 17.47 -38.09
C CYS A 288 8.25 17.98 -38.18
N TYR A 289 7.33 17.41 -37.41
CA TYR A 289 5.89 17.70 -37.54
C TYR A 289 5.28 18.42 -36.33
N ALA A 290 6.02 18.62 -35.25
CA ALA A 290 5.53 19.30 -34.07
C ALA A 290 6.47 20.41 -33.64
N GLU A 291 5.90 21.54 -33.21
CA GLU A 291 6.68 22.68 -32.75
C GLU A 291 7.44 22.41 -31.47
N LYS A 292 6.87 21.57 -30.60
CA LYS A 292 7.46 21.10 -29.34
C LYS A 292 7.32 19.59 -29.21
N VAL A 293 8.41 18.94 -28.86
CA VAL A 293 8.43 17.49 -28.56
C VAL A 293 9.08 17.27 -27.21
N PHE A 294 8.35 16.67 -26.29
CA PHE A 294 8.92 16.17 -25.04
C PHE A 294 9.21 14.68 -25.16
N SER A 295 10.40 14.27 -24.77
CA SER A 295 10.78 12.84 -24.76
C SER A 295 11.51 12.44 -23.50
N ILE A 296 11.15 11.27 -22.95
CA ILE A 296 11.96 10.60 -21.94
C ILE A 296 12.99 9.74 -22.67
N LEU A 297 14.27 9.97 -22.35
CA LEU A 297 15.39 9.17 -22.85
C LEU A 297 15.76 8.10 -21.81
N GLY A 298 16.26 6.96 -22.27
CA GLY A 298 16.50 5.81 -21.38
C GLY A 298 17.96 5.52 -21.08
N THR A 299 18.87 6.29 -21.70
CA THR A 299 20.33 6.03 -21.63
C THR A 299 21.12 7.32 -21.49
N SER A 300 22.28 7.25 -20.87
CA SER A 300 23.17 8.39 -20.67
C SER A 300 23.71 9.03 -21.97
N ASP A 301 23.70 8.30 -23.07
CA ASP A 301 24.07 8.75 -24.41
C ASP A 301 22.86 9.17 -25.26
N GLY A 302 21.64 9.08 -24.72
CA GLY A 302 20.40 9.34 -25.45
C GLY A 302 20.34 10.72 -26.09
N VAL A 303 20.85 11.73 -25.40
CA VAL A 303 20.93 13.12 -25.90
C VAL A 303 21.89 13.20 -27.07
N ALA A 304 23.09 12.62 -26.96
CA ALA A 304 24.10 12.62 -28.03
C ALA A 304 23.58 11.89 -29.27
N VAL A 305 23.01 10.71 -29.11
CA VAL A 305 22.41 9.91 -30.21
C VAL A 305 21.30 10.67 -30.93
N LEU A 306 20.46 11.40 -30.20
CA LEU A 306 19.44 12.25 -30.82
C LEU A 306 20.09 13.41 -31.56
N ALA A 307 21.06 14.10 -30.96
CA ALA A 307 21.77 15.23 -31.53
C ALA A 307 22.52 14.85 -32.82
N GLU A 308 23.25 13.73 -32.84
CA GLU A 308 23.89 13.19 -34.04
C GLU A 308 22.89 12.94 -35.19
N LYS A 309 21.74 12.36 -34.87
CA LYS A 309 20.69 12.14 -35.87
C LYS A 309 20.15 13.46 -36.42
N LEU A 310 19.90 14.45 -35.56
CA LEU A 310 19.43 15.77 -35.98
C LEU A 310 20.44 16.44 -36.90
N VAL A 311 21.72 16.46 -36.55
CA VAL A 311 22.80 17.01 -37.37
C VAL A 311 22.87 16.28 -38.73
N LYS A 312 22.79 14.96 -38.73
CA LYS A 312 22.80 14.14 -39.95
C LYS A 312 21.66 14.49 -40.91
N TYR A 313 20.51 14.91 -40.40
CA TYR A 313 19.34 15.34 -41.20
C TYR A 313 19.33 16.87 -41.47
N GLY A 314 20.42 17.58 -41.20
CA GLY A 314 20.51 19.04 -41.42
C GLY A 314 19.74 19.88 -40.40
N MET A 315 19.39 19.32 -39.26
CA MET A 315 18.66 19.98 -38.18
C MET A 315 19.53 20.29 -36.96
N GLY A 316 20.82 20.64 -37.20
CA GLY A 316 21.78 20.94 -36.12
C GLY A 316 21.43 22.16 -35.26
N ASP A 317 20.61 23.08 -35.80
CA ASP A 317 20.21 24.32 -35.11
C ASP A 317 18.99 24.10 -34.20
N VAL A 318 18.37 22.93 -34.20
CA VAL A 318 17.24 22.61 -33.30
C VAL A 318 17.70 22.71 -31.86
N LEU A 319 16.98 23.51 -31.07
CA LEU A 319 17.27 23.69 -29.66
C LEU A 319 16.79 22.48 -28.86
N LEU A 320 17.71 21.87 -28.12
CA LEU A 320 17.44 20.79 -27.18
C LEU A 320 17.48 21.37 -25.76
N TYR A 321 16.35 21.32 -25.09
CA TYR A 321 16.23 21.56 -23.66
C TYR A 321 16.47 20.22 -22.98
N VAL A 322 17.49 20.12 -22.14
CA VAL A 322 17.87 18.87 -21.49
C VAL A 322 17.68 19.00 -20.00
N GLY A 323 16.99 18.03 -19.40
CA GLY A 323 16.80 17.93 -17.96
C GLY A 323 17.33 16.59 -17.44
N GLU A 324 18.25 16.64 -16.49
CA GLU A 324 18.86 15.48 -15.85
C GLU A 324 18.61 15.52 -14.35
N ASN A 325 18.40 14.34 -13.75
CA ASN A 325 18.17 14.21 -12.31
C ASN A 325 17.10 15.17 -11.78
N LEU A 326 16.02 15.34 -12.55
CA LEU A 326 14.95 16.28 -12.22
C LEU A 326 14.46 16.11 -10.79
N SER A 327 14.38 17.21 -10.05
CA SER A 327 14.01 17.30 -8.64
C SER A 327 15.03 16.80 -7.61
N TYR A 328 16.16 16.28 -8.01
CA TYR A 328 17.26 15.90 -7.11
C TYR A 328 18.24 17.05 -6.87
N GLU A 329 19.08 16.92 -5.85
CA GLU A 329 20.10 17.95 -5.53
C GLU A 329 21.10 18.22 -6.65
N ASN A 330 21.34 17.21 -7.48
CA ASN A 330 22.22 17.29 -8.65
C ASN A 330 21.45 17.53 -9.96
N GLU A 331 20.26 18.14 -9.88
CA GLU A 331 19.47 18.54 -11.04
C GLU A 331 20.27 19.43 -11.98
N LYS A 332 20.19 19.15 -13.27
CA LYS A 332 20.74 20.01 -14.32
C LYS A 332 19.68 20.27 -15.38
N ILE A 333 19.47 21.53 -15.69
CA ILE A 333 18.59 21.96 -16.78
C ILE A 333 19.35 22.98 -17.62
N PHE A 334 19.44 22.71 -18.91
CA PHE A 334 20.12 23.61 -19.85
C PHE A 334 19.49 23.52 -21.25
N VAL A 335 19.86 24.48 -22.12
CA VAL A 335 19.44 24.51 -23.52
C VAL A 335 20.64 24.73 -24.41
N LYS A 336 20.75 23.94 -25.49
CA LYS A 336 21.79 24.03 -26.49
C LYS A 336 21.27 23.58 -27.86
N PRO A 337 21.85 24.08 -28.98
CA PRO A 337 21.60 23.50 -30.30
C PRO A 337 22.12 22.07 -30.39
N ALA A 338 21.44 21.24 -31.19
CA ALA A 338 21.80 19.83 -31.35
C ALA A 338 23.26 19.66 -31.81
N SER A 339 23.76 20.57 -32.64
CA SER A 339 25.17 20.54 -33.11
C SER A 339 26.22 20.59 -32.00
N GLU A 340 25.87 21.12 -30.81
CA GLU A 340 26.78 21.19 -29.66
C GLU A 340 26.70 20.00 -28.73
N LEU A 341 25.74 19.07 -28.95
CA LEU A 341 25.43 17.97 -28.06
C LEU A 341 25.78 16.58 -28.60
N THR A 342 26.44 16.49 -29.75
CA THR A 342 26.79 15.21 -30.40
C THR A 342 27.74 14.33 -29.59
N GLU A 343 28.55 14.90 -28.71
CA GLU A 343 29.46 14.17 -27.83
C GLU A 343 29.06 14.25 -26.34
N TYR A 344 27.84 14.71 -26.08
CA TYR A 344 27.36 14.91 -24.73
C TYR A 344 27.15 13.56 -24.00
N LYS A 345 27.70 13.48 -22.79
CA LYS A 345 27.47 12.35 -21.88
C LYS A 345 26.64 12.82 -20.70
N GLY A 346 25.41 12.40 -20.70
CA GLY A 346 24.45 12.71 -19.65
C GLY A 346 24.46 11.73 -18.49
N ASP A 347 23.64 12.04 -17.52
CA ASP A 347 23.32 11.13 -16.42
C ASP A 347 22.30 10.04 -16.87
N PRO A 348 22.34 8.82 -16.28
CA PRO A 348 21.37 7.77 -16.62
C PRO A 348 19.90 8.12 -16.39
N LEU A 349 19.63 9.20 -15.69
CA LEU A 349 18.27 9.70 -15.39
C LEU A 349 17.90 10.93 -16.24
N SER A 350 18.34 10.98 -17.47
CA SER A 350 18.02 12.06 -18.41
C SER A 350 16.68 11.86 -19.13
#